data_d5f089082e64acdc1270360729bd5136
#
_entry.id   d5f089082e64acdc1270360729bd5136
#
_cell.length_a   1.000
_cell.length_b   1.000
_cell.length_c   1.000
_cell.angle_alpha   90.00
_cell.angle_beta   90.00
_cell.angle_gamma   90.00
#
_symmetry.space_group_name_H-M   'P 1'
#
loop_
_entity.id
_entity.type
_entity.pdbx_description
1 polymer ?
#
loop_
_entity_poly.entity_id
_entity_poly.type
_entity_poly.pdbx_seq_one_letter_code
_entity_poly.pdbx_strand_id
1 'polypeptide(L)'
;MQISANISYQVNTENEWITYKGTRALVTTTHAFTILANETGDERTGKITFSNSLYNISSSIDVIQEAKEVEAKGGISTATDLVNFAKAVNNGTSTSRWQNDTGEVVLLNDIDMSSVTSWTPIGDIDASNYTTAEPYVSVHPFTGTFNGQGYAIKNLNCSADITNGGLAYGLFGSIENATVKNLALGDAGTTTIWIMSGTAPKYTVIAPLVCFAKNSVIEGCTNYYNIDFTADNKSGEFNVLSGLIGAIINTTIGGESKAQGCANRGFVRTGHISNTGNGGTGMQTAGICAFMAKAEGGKLNYCTNYGDISCPSGRTGGIVATLMYGNIYNCDNRGTIEDDKVGQFEGKEASITYNYKRMGGIVGGTDDLKTKPECTVESCTNYGNVMTHLSVRTGGIIGHSNIQIIGCVNKGAVLGDVFTEGNGTNRHGPGWLCGYSGASTATWTNCKACVCGGYVGDYSKYKDDPTSAPDATNENAFCHANQNFDPSINF
;
A
#
# COMPACT_ATOMS: atom_id res chain seq x y z
N MET A 1 44.75 -19.34 9.35
CA MET A 1 45.14 -18.19 8.51
C MET A 1 46.63 -18.21 8.29
N GLN A 2 47.08 -17.95 7.07
CA GLN A 2 48.50 -17.85 6.73
C GLN A 2 48.88 -16.39 6.46
N ILE A 3 49.95 -15.95 7.08
CA ILE A 3 50.49 -14.60 6.88
C ILE A 3 51.96 -14.73 6.45
N SER A 4 52.32 -14.03 5.40
CA SER A 4 53.70 -13.91 4.94
C SER A 4 54.23 -12.52 5.31
N ALA A 5 55.25 -12.47 6.11
CA ALA A 5 55.92 -11.22 6.50
C ALA A 5 57.43 -11.40 6.52
N ASN A 6 58.15 -10.37 6.12
CA ASN A 6 59.65 -10.31 6.15
C ASN A 6 60.17 -9.64 7.43
N ILE A 7 59.30 -9.30 8.35
CA ILE A 7 59.59 -8.67 9.65
C ILE A 7 58.82 -9.40 10.76
N SER A 8 59.30 -9.27 11.98
CA SER A 8 58.55 -9.73 13.16
C SER A 8 57.31 -8.85 13.40
N TYR A 9 56.25 -9.43 13.91
CA TYR A 9 55.03 -8.71 14.24
C TYR A 9 54.37 -9.31 15.46
N GLN A 10 53.51 -8.53 16.10
CA GLN A 10 52.68 -8.99 17.21
C GLN A 10 51.26 -9.26 16.69
N VAL A 11 50.59 -10.21 17.30
CA VAL A 11 49.19 -10.53 17.02
C VAL A 11 48.38 -10.13 18.27
N ASN A 12 47.36 -9.32 18.05
CA ASN A 12 46.43 -8.89 19.06
C ASN A 12 45.00 -9.21 18.61
N THR A 13 44.18 -9.66 19.56
CA THR A 13 42.72 -9.86 19.40
C THR A 13 42.01 -8.98 20.41
N GLU A 14 41.20 -8.08 19.94
CA GLU A 14 40.50 -7.11 20.80
C GLU A 14 39.27 -7.72 21.50
N ASN A 15 38.85 -8.89 21.05
CA ASN A 15 37.61 -9.53 21.48
C ASN A 15 37.92 -10.84 22.25
N GLU A 16 37.33 -11.06 23.42
CA GLU A 16 37.53 -12.23 24.26
C GLU A 16 37.14 -13.57 23.61
N TRP A 17 36.23 -13.53 22.63
CA TRP A 17 35.78 -14.72 21.89
C TRP A 17 36.71 -15.16 20.77
N ILE A 18 37.78 -14.39 20.49
CA ILE A 18 38.84 -14.73 19.55
C ILE A 18 40.12 -15.01 20.34
N THR A 19 40.56 -16.25 20.37
CA THR A 19 41.76 -16.62 21.09
C THR A 19 42.89 -16.99 20.16
N TYR A 20 44.03 -16.34 20.34
CA TYR A 20 45.28 -16.66 19.61
C TYR A 20 45.95 -17.90 20.17
N LYS A 21 46.25 -18.90 19.33
CA LYS A 21 46.83 -20.19 19.75
C LYS A 21 48.37 -20.29 19.58
N GLY A 22 49.03 -19.21 19.18
CA GLY A 22 50.51 -19.20 19.02
C GLY A 22 50.98 -19.55 17.60
N THR A 23 52.31 -19.42 17.36
CA THR A 23 52.98 -19.70 16.09
C THR A 23 54.17 -20.62 16.25
N ARG A 24 54.62 -21.25 15.14
CA ARG A 24 55.94 -21.86 14.97
C ARG A 24 56.62 -21.34 13.73
N ALA A 25 57.84 -20.92 13.90
CA ALA A 25 58.81 -20.14 13.18
C ALA A 25 59.02 -20.32 11.67
N LEU A 26 59.25 -19.20 11.02
CA LEU A 26 60.09 -18.83 9.87
C LEU A 26 59.51 -18.98 8.46
N VAL A 27 59.40 -17.83 7.79
CA VAL A 27 59.15 -17.42 6.41
C VAL A 27 57.68 -17.29 6.04
N THR A 28 56.83 -18.26 6.24
CA THR A 28 55.39 -18.13 6.21
C THR A 28 54.83 -18.66 7.51
N THR A 29 54.16 -17.82 8.30
CA THR A 29 53.65 -18.21 9.60
C THR A 29 52.15 -18.51 9.50
N THR A 30 51.76 -19.72 9.92
CA THR A 30 50.33 -20.07 10.08
C THR A 30 49.88 -19.72 11.49
N HIS A 31 48.91 -18.82 11.57
CA HIS A 31 48.26 -18.48 12.87
C HIS A 31 46.97 -19.24 12.99
N ALA A 32 46.78 -19.88 14.13
CA ALA A 32 45.53 -20.54 14.51
C ALA A 32 44.77 -19.67 15.52
N PHE A 33 43.52 -19.45 15.28
CA PHE A 33 42.59 -18.77 16.18
C PHE A 33 41.44 -19.71 16.54
N THR A 34 40.99 -19.64 17.77
CA THR A 34 39.72 -20.23 18.19
C THR A 34 38.70 -19.10 18.22
N ILE A 35 37.62 -19.25 17.51
CA ILE A 35 36.48 -18.34 17.51
C ILE A 35 35.37 -19.08 18.27
N LEU A 36 34.98 -18.54 19.43
CA LEU A 36 33.89 -19.12 20.23
C LEU A 36 32.56 -18.88 19.47
N ALA A 37 31.63 -19.84 19.65
CA ALA A 37 30.30 -19.71 19.06
C ALA A 37 29.64 -18.38 19.47
N ASN A 38 28.93 -17.76 18.51
CA ASN A 38 28.09 -16.61 18.84
C ASN A 38 26.82 -17.12 19.50
N GLU A 39 26.71 -16.94 20.79
CA GLU A 39 25.53 -17.35 21.57
C GLU A 39 24.49 -16.23 21.67
N THR A 40 24.73 -15.09 20.99
CA THR A 40 23.80 -13.94 20.95
C THR A 40 22.88 -14.01 19.74
N GLY A 41 21.72 -13.39 19.83
CA GLY A 41 20.78 -13.25 18.72
C GLY A 41 21.21 -12.23 17.65
N ASP A 42 22.38 -11.60 17.79
CA ASP A 42 22.87 -10.56 16.90
C ASP A 42 24.19 -10.95 16.23
N GLU A 43 24.41 -10.48 14.99
CA GLU A 43 25.70 -10.55 14.34
C GLU A 43 26.74 -9.80 15.17
N ARG A 44 27.93 -10.34 15.28
CA ARG A 44 29.03 -9.65 15.96
C ARG A 44 30.29 -9.59 15.09
N THR A 45 30.97 -8.46 15.17
CA THR A 45 32.23 -8.24 14.48
C THR A 45 33.38 -8.15 15.46
N GLY A 46 34.45 -8.88 15.22
CA GLY A 46 35.70 -8.80 15.95
C GLY A 46 36.84 -8.44 15.03
N LYS A 47 37.95 -8.03 15.61
CA LYS A 47 39.14 -7.62 14.83
C LYS A 47 40.36 -8.36 15.29
N ILE A 48 41.14 -8.85 14.32
CA ILE A 48 42.46 -9.39 14.53
C ILE A 48 43.45 -8.40 13.92
N THR A 49 44.39 -7.87 14.73
CA THR A 49 45.37 -6.90 14.30
C THR A 49 46.80 -7.51 14.33
N PHE A 50 47.54 -7.32 13.29
CA PHE A 50 48.95 -7.64 13.15
C PHE A 50 49.73 -6.35 13.12
N SER A 51 50.67 -6.16 14.05
CA SER A 51 51.43 -4.90 14.15
C SER A 51 52.88 -5.12 14.44
N ASN A 52 53.68 -4.16 14.01
CA ASN A 52 55.08 -4.00 14.39
C ASN A 52 55.32 -2.53 14.77
N SER A 53 55.59 -2.30 16.05
CA SER A 53 55.79 -0.94 16.59
C SER A 53 57.09 -0.31 16.17
N LEU A 54 58.12 -1.11 15.87
CA LEU A 54 59.42 -0.60 15.44
C LEU A 54 59.36 0.10 14.07
N TYR A 55 58.49 -0.42 13.20
CA TYR A 55 58.32 0.13 11.84
C TYR A 55 57.02 0.89 11.68
N ASN A 56 56.24 1.04 12.76
CA ASN A 56 54.91 1.67 12.73
C ASN A 56 53.99 1.10 11.63
N ILE A 57 53.95 -0.22 11.51
CA ILE A 57 53.15 -0.95 10.53
C ILE A 57 52.06 -1.70 11.26
N SER A 58 50.83 -1.60 10.77
CA SER A 58 49.68 -2.35 11.27
C SER A 58 48.77 -2.79 10.10
N SER A 59 48.23 -3.99 10.22
CA SER A 59 47.19 -4.52 9.31
C SER A 59 46.17 -5.29 10.13
N SER A 60 44.90 -5.18 9.77
CA SER A 60 43.84 -5.88 10.50
C SER A 60 42.89 -6.65 9.59
N ILE A 61 42.23 -7.64 10.16
CA ILE A 61 41.21 -8.45 9.52
C ILE A 61 39.99 -8.42 10.44
N ASP A 62 38.84 -8.09 9.85
CA ASP A 62 37.58 -8.20 10.52
C ASP A 62 37.07 -9.65 10.49
N VAL A 63 36.60 -10.14 11.62
CA VAL A 63 35.97 -11.45 11.77
C VAL A 63 34.51 -11.20 12.04
N ILE A 64 33.67 -11.50 11.07
CA ILE A 64 32.21 -11.38 11.19
C ILE A 64 31.68 -12.75 11.57
N GLN A 65 30.84 -12.81 12.59
CA GLN A 65 30.18 -14.03 13.03
C GLN A 65 28.67 -13.75 13.10
N GLU A 66 27.93 -14.47 12.29
CA GLU A 66 26.48 -14.38 12.26
C GLU A 66 25.86 -14.63 13.65
N ALA A 67 24.65 -14.10 13.84
CA ALA A 67 23.86 -14.38 15.00
C ALA A 67 23.72 -15.89 15.24
N LYS A 68 23.68 -16.33 16.51
CA LYS A 68 23.26 -17.70 16.81
C LYS A 68 21.87 -17.92 16.25
N GLU A 69 21.72 -18.93 15.44
CA GLU A 69 20.41 -19.41 15.04
C GLU A 69 19.66 -19.88 16.32
N VAL A 70 18.90 -18.97 16.93
CA VAL A 70 18.00 -19.37 18.00
C VAL A 70 16.93 -20.22 17.33
N GLU A 71 16.82 -21.49 17.71
CA GLU A 71 15.65 -22.30 17.33
C GLU A 71 14.42 -21.53 17.82
N ALA A 72 13.79 -20.79 16.89
CA ALA A 72 12.56 -20.09 17.20
C ALA A 72 11.52 -21.16 17.57
N LYS A 73 10.82 -20.94 18.65
CA LYS A 73 9.78 -21.86 19.16
C LYS A 73 8.54 -21.77 18.25
N GLY A 74 8.68 -22.13 16.96
CA GLY A 74 7.57 -22.19 16.03
C GLY A 74 6.84 -20.86 15.78
N GLY A 75 7.57 -19.70 15.71
CA GLY A 75 6.94 -18.41 15.42
C GLY A 75 7.88 -17.20 15.56
N ILE A 76 7.35 -16.02 15.28
CA ILE A 76 8.02 -14.72 15.38
C ILE A 76 7.66 -14.09 16.72
N SER A 77 8.68 -13.80 17.57
CA SER A 77 8.49 -13.24 18.90
C SER A 77 9.17 -11.89 19.12
N THR A 78 10.10 -11.51 18.24
CA THR A 78 10.88 -10.28 18.36
C THR A 78 10.98 -9.53 17.03
N ALA A 79 11.37 -8.26 17.08
CA ALA A 79 11.70 -7.49 15.87
C ALA A 79 12.84 -8.15 15.06
N THR A 80 13.84 -8.69 15.74
CA THR A 80 14.95 -9.42 15.11
C THR A 80 14.46 -10.68 14.39
N ASP A 81 13.51 -11.43 14.97
CA ASP A 81 12.89 -12.57 14.27
C ASP A 81 12.21 -12.14 13.00
N LEU A 82 11.44 -11.03 13.05
CA LEU A 82 10.72 -10.52 11.87
C LEU A 82 11.69 -10.04 10.78
N VAL A 83 12.79 -9.37 11.15
CA VAL A 83 13.85 -8.97 10.22
C VAL A 83 14.54 -10.18 9.60
N ASN A 84 14.86 -11.21 10.40
CA ASN A 84 15.49 -12.43 9.90
C ASN A 84 14.53 -13.25 9.02
N PHE A 85 13.25 -13.27 9.36
CA PHE A 85 12.21 -13.86 8.50
C PHE A 85 12.14 -13.15 7.14
N ALA A 86 12.12 -11.81 7.13
CA ALA A 86 12.15 -11.04 5.88
C ALA A 86 13.38 -11.35 5.02
N LYS A 87 14.57 -11.40 5.66
CA LYS A 87 15.81 -11.80 4.98
C LYS A 87 15.72 -13.22 4.40
N ALA A 88 15.14 -14.17 5.13
CA ALA A 88 15.01 -15.55 4.68
C ALA A 88 14.12 -15.64 3.43
N VAL A 89 12.97 -14.96 3.42
CA VAL A 89 12.09 -14.90 2.25
C VAL A 89 12.81 -14.27 1.07
N ASN A 90 13.44 -13.11 1.27
CA ASN A 90 14.11 -12.33 0.21
C ASN A 90 15.31 -13.07 -0.39
N ASN A 91 15.95 -13.96 0.38
CA ASN A 91 17.06 -14.79 -0.08
C ASN A 91 16.59 -16.18 -0.58
N GLY A 92 15.30 -16.47 -0.57
CA GLY A 92 14.78 -17.78 -0.97
C GLY A 92 15.20 -18.93 -0.06
N THR A 93 15.52 -18.64 1.22
CA THR A 93 15.90 -19.64 2.21
C THR A 93 14.71 -20.13 3.02
N SER A 94 14.90 -21.23 3.79
CA SER A 94 13.80 -21.84 4.56
C SER A 94 13.24 -20.90 5.61
N THR A 95 11.91 -20.87 5.71
CA THR A 95 11.15 -20.14 6.74
C THR A 95 10.57 -21.06 7.82
N SER A 96 10.92 -22.35 7.81
CA SER A 96 10.32 -23.38 8.69
C SER A 96 10.47 -23.10 10.17
N ARG A 97 11.56 -22.44 10.59
CA ARG A 97 11.80 -22.10 12.00
C ARG A 97 10.76 -21.16 12.61
N TRP A 98 10.06 -20.39 11.79
CA TRP A 98 8.98 -19.47 12.22
C TRP A 98 7.59 -20.05 12.05
N GLN A 99 7.50 -21.30 11.61
CA GLN A 99 6.23 -21.98 11.41
C GLN A 99 5.82 -22.75 12.66
N ASN A 100 4.52 -22.77 12.93
CA ASN A 100 3.90 -23.67 13.91
C ASN A 100 3.77 -25.10 13.32
N ASP A 101 3.18 -26.01 14.10
CA ASP A 101 3.00 -27.42 13.73
C ASP A 101 2.11 -27.62 12.49
N THR A 102 1.31 -26.61 12.12
CA THR A 102 0.46 -26.62 10.91
C THR A 102 1.13 -25.99 9.70
N GLY A 103 2.37 -25.54 9.82
CA GLY A 103 3.12 -24.91 8.72
C GLY A 103 2.80 -23.43 8.51
N GLU A 104 2.04 -22.79 9.41
CA GLU A 104 1.79 -21.36 9.34
C GLU A 104 2.93 -20.58 10.03
N VAL A 105 3.43 -19.55 9.40
CA VAL A 105 4.26 -18.53 10.05
C VAL A 105 3.36 -17.73 11.01
N VAL A 106 3.70 -17.69 12.29
CA VAL A 106 2.84 -17.09 13.33
C VAL A 106 3.56 -16.03 14.14
N LEU A 107 2.84 -14.98 14.57
CA LEU A 107 3.30 -14.10 15.64
C LEU A 107 2.98 -14.77 16.99
N LEU A 108 3.90 -14.67 17.95
CA LEU A 108 3.71 -15.19 19.30
C LEU A 108 3.30 -14.12 20.32
N ASN A 109 3.46 -12.85 19.96
CA ASN A 109 3.09 -11.65 20.73
C ASN A 109 3.10 -10.44 19.79
N ASP A 110 2.75 -9.27 20.32
CA ASP A 110 2.99 -8.00 19.63
C ASP A 110 4.48 -7.80 19.35
N ILE A 111 4.82 -7.32 18.16
CA ILE A 111 6.20 -7.07 17.75
C ILE A 111 6.44 -5.55 17.71
N ASP A 112 7.36 -5.07 18.54
CA ASP A 112 7.77 -3.66 18.56
C ASP A 112 8.99 -3.45 17.65
N MET A 113 8.79 -2.74 16.55
CA MET A 113 9.80 -2.43 15.53
C MET A 113 10.59 -1.14 15.83
N SER A 114 10.42 -0.51 16.97
CA SER A 114 11.06 0.79 17.30
C SER A 114 12.60 0.76 17.27
N SER A 115 13.21 -0.40 17.47
CA SER A 115 14.67 -0.59 17.37
C SER A 115 15.18 -0.80 15.93
N VAL A 116 14.28 -1.00 14.97
CA VAL A 116 14.64 -1.26 13.57
C VAL A 116 14.70 0.07 12.81
N THR A 117 15.90 0.49 12.48
CA THR A 117 16.16 1.79 11.82
C THR A 117 15.94 1.75 10.31
N SER A 118 15.97 0.57 9.70
CA SER A 118 15.73 0.37 8.27
C SER A 118 14.98 -0.94 8.06
N TRP A 119 13.85 -0.86 7.38
CA TRP A 119 13.02 -2.02 7.06
C TRP A 119 13.12 -2.35 5.58
N THR A 120 13.34 -3.61 5.25
CA THR A 120 13.22 -4.16 3.90
C THR A 120 11.94 -4.99 3.83
N PRO A 121 11.00 -4.69 2.94
CA PRO A 121 9.77 -5.46 2.81
C PRO A 121 10.01 -6.95 2.57
N ILE A 122 9.08 -7.78 3.07
CA ILE A 122 9.10 -9.23 2.84
C ILE A 122 8.66 -9.50 1.40
N GLY A 123 9.56 -10.05 0.58
CA GLY A 123 9.39 -10.13 -0.87
C GLY A 123 9.58 -8.77 -1.54
N ASP A 124 9.79 -8.75 -2.84
CA ASP A 124 9.96 -7.52 -3.62
C ASP A 124 9.18 -7.61 -4.93
N ILE A 125 9.14 -6.50 -5.68
CA ILE A 125 8.45 -6.38 -6.96
C ILE A 125 9.36 -5.83 -8.04
N ASP A 126 9.11 -6.26 -9.28
CA ASP A 126 9.67 -5.69 -10.50
C ASP A 126 8.53 -5.14 -11.37
N ALA A 127 8.74 -3.97 -11.94
CA ALA A 127 7.80 -3.30 -12.84
C ALA A 127 8.41 -3.02 -14.23
N SER A 128 9.53 -3.66 -14.57
CA SER A 128 10.24 -3.44 -15.85
C SER A 128 9.35 -3.73 -17.07
N ASN A 129 8.40 -4.67 -16.92
CA ASN A 129 7.46 -5.07 -17.95
C ASN A 129 6.00 -4.67 -17.62
N TYR A 130 5.82 -3.54 -16.94
CA TYR A 130 4.51 -3.09 -16.49
C TYR A 130 3.46 -3.11 -17.60
N THR A 131 2.33 -3.77 -17.31
CA THR A 131 1.07 -3.67 -18.06
C THR A 131 -0.10 -3.51 -17.08
N THR A 132 -1.26 -3.05 -17.56
CA THR A 132 -2.46 -2.98 -16.70
C THR A 132 -3.02 -4.36 -16.35
N ALA A 133 -2.63 -5.40 -17.07
CA ALA A 133 -3.02 -6.78 -16.77
C ALA A 133 -2.07 -7.41 -15.74
N GLU A 134 -0.80 -7.10 -15.84
CA GLU A 134 0.25 -7.59 -14.94
C GLU A 134 1.14 -6.40 -14.55
N PRO A 135 0.73 -5.63 -13.52
CA PRO A 135 1.41 -4.39 -13.18
C PRO A 135 2.79 -4.62 -12.55
N TYR A 136 2.97 -5.74 -11.88
CA TYR A 136 4.19 -6.10 -11.17
C TYR A 136 4.46 -7.58 -11.31
N VAL A 137 5.74 -7.93 -11.25
CA VAL A 137 6.21 -9.32 -11.10
C VAL A 137 6.77 -9.45 -9.69
N SER A 138 6.40 -10.51 -8.99
CA SER A 138 6.93 -10.81 -7.66
C SER A 138 8.39 -11.27 -7.76
N VAL A 139 9.25 -10.72 -6.92
CA VAL A 139 10.63 -11.14 -6.76
C VAL A 139 10.78 -11.75 -5.37
N HIS A 140 11.08 -13.05 -5.28
CA HIS A 140 11.09 -13.81 -4.02
C HIS A 140 9.85 -13.55 -3.15
N PRO A 141 8.62 -13.76 -3.65
CA PRO A 141 7.42 -13.45 -2.91
C PRO A 141 7.30 -14.33 -1.66
N PHE A 142 6.65 -13.82 -0.63
CA PHE A 142 6.20 -14.72 0.43
C PHE A 142 5.12 -15.66 -0.11
N THR A 143 5.28 -16.94 0.18
CA THR A 143 4.31 -18.01 -0.12
C THR A 143 3.91 -18.73 1.17
N GLY A 144 2.74 -19.31 1.22
CA GLY A 144 2.23 -19.98 2.42
C GLY A 144 1.33 -19.10 3.28
N THR A 145 1.23 -19.40 4.57
CA THR A 145 0.34 -18.68 5.49
C THR A 145 1.12 -17.88 6.51
N PHE A 146 0.83 -16.56 6.61
CA PHE A 146 1.25 -15.69 7.70
C PHE A 146 0.04 -15.35 8.58
N ASN A 147 0.05 -15.83 9.81
CA ASN A 147 -1.05 -15.64 10.75
C ASN A 147 -0.59 -14.76 11.93
N GLY A 148 -1.08 -13.54 11.98
CA GLY A 148 -0.80 -12.61 13.08
C GLY A 148 -1.40 -13.04 14.43
N GLN A 149 -2.31 -14.01 14.45
CA GLN A 149 -3.00 -14.49 15.66
C GLN A 149 -3.71 -13.38 16.47
N GLY A 150 -4.03 -12.25 15.83
CA GLY A 150 -4.61 -11.08 16.48
C GLY A 150 -3.58 -10.14 17.12
N TYR A 151 -2.30 -10.46 17.03
CA TYR A 151 -1.21 -9.58 17.47
C TYR A 151 -0.92 -8.46 16.49
N ALA A 152 -0.18 -7.46 16.97
CA ALA A 152 0.17 -6.27 16.21
C ALA A 152 1.68 -6.17 15.93
N ILE A 153 2.01 -5.65 14.75
CA ILE A 153 3.35 -5.13 14.46
C ILE A 153 3.30 -3.62 14.69
N LYS A 154 3.99 -3.14 15.73
CA LYS A 154 3.97 -1.75 16.20
C LYS A 154 5.26 -1.02 15.81
N ASN A 155 5.17 0.30 15.67
CA ASN A 155 6.31 1.18 15.40
C ASN A 155 7.11 0.82 14.12
N LEU A 156 6.51 0.07 13.20
CA LEU A 156 7.10 -0.12 11.88
C LEU A 156 7.11 1.21 11.15
N ASN A 157 8.28 1.65 10.71
CA ASN A 157 8.45 2.90 9.97
C ASN A 157 9.06 2.63 8.59
N CYS A 158 8.32 2.94 7.54
CA CYS A 158 8.77 2.86 6.16
C CYS A 158 9.04 4.25 5.54
N SER A 159 9.13 5.32 6.37
CA SER A 159 9.46 6.66 5.86
C SER A 159 10.79 6.65 5.11
N ALA A 160 10.81 7.26 3.94
CA ALA A 160 12.00 7.28 3.08
C ALA A 160 12.02 8.50 2.13
N ASP A 161 13.23 8.90 1.73
CA ASP A 161 13.44 9.60 0.46
C ASP A 161 13.45 8.54 -0.66
N ILE A 162 12.41 8.57 -1.49
CA ILE A 162 12.18 7.54 -2.49
C ILE A 162 12.81 7.83 -3.86
N THR A 163 13.59 8.92 -3.98
CA THR A 163 14.20 9.35 -5.26
C THR A 163 15.01 8.27 -5.94
N ASN A 164 15.77 7.49 -5.16
CA ASN A 164 16.56 6.37 -5.63
C ASN A 164 16.21 5.07 -4.88
N GLY A 165 15.00 5.01 -4.35
CA GLY A 165 14.53 3.90 -3.54
C GLY A 165 14.04 2.70 -4.37
N GLY A 166 13.63 1.66 -3.66
CA GLY A 166 12.92 0.51 -4.23
C GLY A 166 11.50 0.88 -4.69
N LEU A 167 10.81 -0.10 -5.26
CA LEU A 167 9.44 0.09 -5.75
C LEU A 167 8.38 -0.16 -4.66
N ALA A 168 8.68 -0.92 -3.62
CA ALA A 168 7.72 -1.34 -2.60
C ALA A 168 8.05 -0.77 -1.22
N TYR A 169 7.02 -0.23 -0.54
CA TYR A 169 7.09 0.27 0.83
C TYR A 169 5.90 -0.25 1.63
N GLY A 170 6.14 -1.23 2.49
CA GLY A 170 5.13 -1.92 3.29
C GLY A 170 5.73 -3.05 4.12
N LEU A 171 4.89 -3.80 4.84
CA LEU A 171 5.34 -5.00 5.53
C LEU A 171 5.76 -6.08 4.52
N PHE A 172 4.87 -6.38 3.56
CA PHE A 172 5.16 -7.25 2.43
C PHE A 172 5.33 -6.43 1.16
N GLY A 173 6.43 -6.63 0.44
CA GLY A 173 6.62 -6.14 -0.91
C GLY A 173 5.79 -6.96 -1.89
N SER A 174 5.86 -8.29 -1.79
CA SER A 174 5.01 -9.18 -2.60
C SER A 174 4.64 -10.47 -1.87
N ILE A 175 3.41 -10.93 -2.16
CA ILE A 175 2.92 -12.24 -1.78
C ILE A 175 2.32 -12.96 -3.00
N GLU A 176 2.55 -14.26 -3.12
CA GLU A 176 1.98 -15.07 -4.21
C GLU A 176 1.57 -16.44 -3.71
N ASN A 177 0.36 -16.91 -4.09
CA ASN A 177 -0.20 -18.17 -3.59
C ASN A 177 -0.17 -18.26 -2.06
N ALA A 178 -0.48 -17.15 -1.37
CA ALA A 178 -0.30 -16.98 0.06
C ALA A 178 -1.59 -16.59 0.78
N THR A 179 -1.58 -16.78 2.10
CA THR A 179 -2.62 -16.24 3.00
C THR A 179 -1.98 -15.36 4.05
N VAL A 180 -2.46 -14.12 4.20
CA VAL A 180 -2.10 -13.22 5.30
C VAL A 180 -3.34 -12.94 6.12
N LYS A 181 -3.32 -13.30 7.42
CA LYS A 181 -4.53 -13.21 8.23
C LYS A 181 -4.31 -12.76 9.67
N ASN A 182 -5.37 -12.18 10.25
CA ASN A 182 -5.48 -11.85 11.69
C ASN A 182 -4.31 -11.00 12.19
N LEU A 183 -3.94 -9.95 11.47
CA LEU A 183 -2.78 -9.11 11.74
C LEU A 183 -3.18 -7.64 11.88
N ALA A 184 -2.67 -6.96 12.92
CA ALA A 184 -2.75 -5.52 13.02
C ALA A 184 -1.38 -4.88 12.71
N LEU A 185 -1.41 -3.75 11.99
CA LEU A 185 -0.27 -2.87 11.79
C LEU A 185 -0.48 -1.61 12.61
N GLY A 186 0.26 -1.48 13.73
CA GLY A 186 -0.03 -0.50 14.76
C GLY A 186 -1.22 -0.90 15.64
N ASP A 187 -1.74 0.05 16.42
CA ASP A 187 -2.93 -0.09 17.27
C ASP A 187 -3.72 1.22 17.33
N ALA A 188 -4.80 1.26 18.08
CA ALA A 188 -5.68 2.43 18.18
C ALA A 188 -4.99 3.70 18.73
N GLY A 189 -3.82 3.57 19.38
CA GLY A 189 -3.00 4.69 19.86
C GLY A 189 -1.91 5.11 18.88
N THR A 190 -1.83 4.49 17.71
CA THR A 190 -0.75 4.74 16.74
C THR A 190 -0.85 6.14 16.15
N THR A 191 0.20 6.93 16.32
CA THR A 191 0.37 8.27 15.72
C THR A 191 1.43 8.28 14.62
N THR A 192 2.05 7.14 14.35
CA THR A 192 3.11 7.01 13.34
C THR A 192 2.60 7.40 11.95
N ILE A 193 3.34 8.28 11.31
CA ILE A 193 3.12 8.72 9.92
C ILE A 193 4.30 8.27 9.09
N TRP A 194 4.04 7.51 8.04
CA TRP A 194 5.06 7.19 7.04
C TRP A 194 5.16 8.35 6.06
N ILE A 195 6.32 9.00 6.02
CA ILE A 195 6.57 10.15 5.15
C ILE A 195 7.41 9.68 3.96
N MET A 196 6.81 9.75 2.77
CA MET A 196 7.49 9.47 1.50
C MET A 196 7.86 10.80 0.86
N SER A 197 9.15 11.10 0.78
CA SER A 197 9.69 12.37 0.27
C SER A 197 10.58 12.18 -0.97
N GLY A 198 11.02 13.28 -1.55
CA GLY A 198 11.90 13.26 -2.73
C GLY A 198 11.13 13.26 -4.05
N THR A 199 11.61 12.53 -5.03
CA THR A 199 10.94 12.34 -6.35
C THR A 199 10.57 10.88 -6.51
N ALA A 200 9.29 10.60 -6.69
CA ALA A 200 8.81 9.23 -6.82
C ALA A 200 9.28 8.58 -8.14
N PRO A 201 9.95 7.42 -8.09
CA PRO A 201 10.13 6.59 -9.26
C PRO A 201 8.78 6.15 -9.83
N LYS A 202 8.75 5.89 -11.13
CA LYS A 202 7.56 5.33 -11.78
C LYS A 202 7.24 3.95 -11.21
N TYR A 203 5.95 3.66 -11.01
CA TYR A 203 5.43 2.39 -10.49
C TYR A 203 5.73 2.11 -9.02
N THR A 204 6.08 3.12 -8.24
CA THR A 204 6.22 2.97 -6.78
C THR A 204 4.89 2.58 -6.13
N VAL A 205 4.96 1.65 -5.19
CA VAL A 205 3.81 1.18 -4.40
C VAL A 205 4.07 1.42 -2.92
N ILE A 206 3.16 2.15 -2.29
CA ILE A 206 3.15 2.35 -0.83
C ILE A 206 1.86 1.75 -0.28
N ALA A 207 1.98 0.70 0.51
CA ALA A 207 0.84 0.04 1.12
C ALA A 207 1.27 -0.69 2.41
N PRO A 208 0.73 -0.32 3.59
CA PRO A 208 1.24 -0.81 4.87
C PRO A 208 1.31 -2.33 4.97
N LEU A 209 0.31 -3.05 4.50
CA LEU A 209 0.29 -4.51 4.64
C LEU A 209 0.98 -5.23 3.47
N VAL A 210 0.49 -5.02 2.24
CA VAL A 210 1.00 -5.73 1.06
C VAL A 210 1.06 -4.79 -0.13
N CYS A 211 2.23 -4.61 -0.72
CA CYS A 211 2.38 -3.80 -1.93
C CYS A 211 1.81 -4.50 -3.17
N PHE A 212 2.08 -5.79 -3.35
CA PHE A 212 1.52 -6.59 -4.45
C PHE A 212 1.12 -8.00 -4.02
N ALA A 213 -0.11 -8.40 -4.35
CA ALA A 213 -0.62 -9.74 -4.07
C ALA A 213 -1.15 -10.42 -5.33
N LYS A 214 -0.75 -11.68 -5.55
CA LYS A 214 -1.21 -12.51 -6.66
C LYS A 214 -1.68 -13.87 -6.16
N ASN A 215 -2.85 -14.34 -6.63
CA ASN A 215 -3.44 -15.63 -6.26
C ASN A 215 -3.52 -15.85 -4.74
N SER A 216 -3.85 -14.83 -3.97
CA SER A 216 -3.68 -14.84 -2.51
C SER A 216 -4.97 -14.51 -1.78
N VAL A 217 -4.95 -14.71 -0.46
CA VAL A 217 -6.06 -14.35 0.45
C VAL A 217 -5.52 -13.46 1.56
N ILE A 218 -6.23 -12.36 1.84
CA ILE A 218 -5.89 -11.43 2.92
C ILE A 218 -7.16 -11.19 3.73
N GLU A 219 -7.18 -11.62 5.00
CA GLU A 219 -8.39 -11.55 5.83
C GLU A 219 -8.10 -11.14 7.28
N GLY A 220 -9.04 -10.44 7.92
CA GLY A 220 -8.95 -10.05 9.33
C GLY A 220 -7.77 -9.13 9.64
N CYS A 221 -7.30 -8.36 8.67
CA CYS A 221 -6.15 -7.48 8.83
C CYS A 221 -6.56 -6.01 8.99
N THR A 222 -5.86 -5.28 9.87
CA THR A 222 -6.14 -3.86 10.13
C THR A 222 -4.87 -3.03 10.08
N ASN A 223 -4.93 -1.88 9.38
CA ASN A 223 -3.89 -0.86 9.41
C ASN A 223 -4.30 0.33 10.28
N TYR A 224 -3.37 0.84 11.09
CA TYR A 224 -3.48 2.08 11.86
C TYR A 224 -2.42 3.12 11.47
N TYR A 225 -1.42 2.77 10.65
CA TYR A 225 -0.42 3.73 10.20
C TYR A 225 -1.00 4.74 9.24
N ASN A 226 -0.58 5.99 9.42
CA ASN A 226 -0.89 7.08 8.53
C ASN A 226 0.16 7.17 7.42
N ILE A 227 -0.23 7.62 6.24
CA ILE A 227 0.67 7.80 5.10
C ILE A 227 0.59 9.22 4.60
N ASP A 228 1.75 9.86 4.50
CA ASP A 228 1.92 11.19 3.92
C ASP A 228 2.93 11.13 2.76
N PHE A 229 2.41 11.11 1.57
CA PHE A 229 3.21 11.09 0.35
C PHE A 229 3.51 12.54 -0.06
N THR A 230 4.65 13.05 0.37
CA THR A 230 5.15 14.40 0.04
C THR A 230 6.12 14.39 -1.14
N ALA A 231 6.44 13.23 -1.69
CA ALA A 231 7.30 13.10 -2.84
C ALA A 231 6.67 13.75 -4.09
N ASP A 232 7.51 14.31 -4.95
CA ASP A 232 7.08 14.84 -6.23
C ASP A 232 6.71 13.68 -7.17
N ASN A 233 5.45 13.65 -7.61
CA ASN A 233 4.96 12.71 -8.61
C ASN A 233 4.93 13.39 -9.97
N LYS A 234 5.88 13.08 -10.84
CA LYS A 234 5.98 13.69 -12.16
C LYS A 234 4.85 13.23 -13.08
N SER A 235 4.55 14.04 -14.08
CA SER A 235 3.54 13.73 -15.09
C SER A 235 3.75 12.39 -15.78
N GLY A 236 2.67 11.64 -15.95
CA GLY A 236 2.68 10.35 -16.65
C GLY A 236 3.24 9.19 -15.84
N GLU A 237 3.60 9.41 -14.57
CA GLU A 237 4.06 8.35 -13.69
C GLU A 237 2.89 7.71 -12.97
N PHE A 238 2.81 6.40 -13.08
CA PHE A 238 1.79 5.60 -12.41
C PHE A 238 2.33 5.12 -11.08
N ASN A 239 1.83 5.67 -9.98
CA ASN A 239 2.18 5.27 -8.63
C ASN A 239 0.94 4.85 -7.85
N VAL A 240 1.13 3.97 -6.88
CA VAL A 240 0.07 3.30 -6.14
C VAL A 240 0.22 3.60 -4.66
N LEU A 241 -0.82 4.16 -4.05
CA LEU A 241 -0.85 4.52 -2.64
C LEU A 241 -2.12 3.98 -1.99
N SER A 242 -2.01 3.20 -0.94
CA SER A 242 -3.17 2.64 -0.26
C SER A 242 -2.99 2.57 1.24
N GLY A 243 -4.09 2.67 1.96
CA GLY A 243 -4.13 2.46 3.40
C GLY A 243 -3.89 1.01 3.83
N LEU A 244 -3.96 0.02 2.92
CA LEU A 244 -3.74 -1.37 3.31
C LEU A 244 -3.00 -2.17 2.22
N ILE A 245 -3.50 -2.22 0.98
CA ILE A 245 -3.00 -3.09 -0.09
C ILE A 245 -2.82 -2.28 -1.37
N GLY A 246 -1.65 -2.41 -2.02
CA GLY A 246 -1.33 -1.66 -3.22
C GLY A 246 -2.05 -2.19 -4.46
N ALA A 247 -1.59 -3.29 -5.01
CA ALA A 247 -2.15 -3.88 -6.23
C ALA A 247 -2.43 -5.37 -6.08
N ILE A 248 -3.44 -5.86 -6.79
CA ILE A 248 -3.82 -7.28 -6.74
C ILE A 248 -4.10 -7.88 -8.12
N ILE A 249 -3.81 -9.17 -8.24
CA ILE A 249 -4.25 -10.08 -9.32
C ILE A 249 -4.87 -11.31 -8.66
N ASN A 250 -6.08 -11.72 -9.06
CA ASN A 250 -6.76 -12.93 -8.59
C ASN A 250 -6.64 -13.14 -7.07
N THR A 251 -6.87 -12.11 -6.30
CA THR A 251 -6.66 -12.09 -4.85
C THR A 251 -7.96 -11.71 -4.15
N THR A 252 -8.28 -12.41 -3.07
CA THR A 252 -9.42 -12.09 -2.21
C THR A 252 -8.96 -11.28 -1.00
N ILE A 253 -9.61 -10.15 -0.74
CA ILE A 253 -9.40 -9.31 0.43
C ILE A 253 -10.68 -9.35 1.27
N GLY A 254 -10.56 -9.71 2.55
CA GLY A 254 -11.68 -10.04 3.43
C GLY A 254 -12.21 -11.46 3.17
N GLY A 255 -13.20 -11.86 3.94
CA GLY A 255 -13.73 -13.23 3.90
C GLY A 255 -15.23 -13.27 3.74
N GLU A 256 -15.86 -14.31 4.20
CA GLU A 256 -17.30 -14.53 4.06
C GLU A 256 -18.12 -13.85 5.18
N SER A 257 -17.46 -13.17 6.12
CA SER A 257 -18.10 -12.48 7.24
C SER A 257 -17.37 -11.18 7.61
N LYS A 258 -18.05 -10.31 8.37
CA LYS A 258 -17.44 -9.07 8.89
C LYS A 258 -16.22 -9.31 9.78
N ALA A 259 -16.15 -10.44 10.46
CA ALA A 259 -15.01 -10.80 11.32
C ALA A 259 -13.73 -11.07 10.51
N GLN A 260 -13.88 -11.47 9.26
CA GLN A 260 -12.79 -11.71 8.33
C GLN A 260 -12.50 -10.49 7.44
N GLY A 261 -13.30 -9.44 7.55
CA GLY A 261 -13.10 -8.20 6.81
C GLY A 261 -11.78 -7.52 7.18
N CYS A 262 -11.22 -6.77 6.22
CA CYS A 262 -10.03 -5.97 6.44
C CYS A 262 -10.38 -4.50 6.66
N ALA A 263 -9.53 -3.77 7.41
CA ALA A 263 -9.81 -2.38 7.72
C ALA A 263 -8.58 -1.47 7.56
N ASN A 264 -8.79 -0.27 7.07
CA ASN A 264 -7.85 0.84 7.18
C ASN A 264 -8.39 1.88 8.16
N ARG A 265 -7.57 2.30 9.12
CA ARG A 265 -7.89 3.33 10.12
C ARG A 265 -6.97 4.54 10.05
N GLY A 266 -5.85 4.42 9.34
CA GLY A 266 -4.94 5.53 9.09
C GLY A 266 -5.38 6.41 7.93
N PHE A 267 -5.03 7.68 7.95
CA PHE A 267 -5.24 8.54 6.79
C PHE A 267 -4.24 8.22 5.67
N VAL A 268 -4.65 8.53 4.44
CA VAL A 268 -3.81 8.40 3.23
C VAL A 268 -3.82 9.75 2.52
N ARG A 269 -2.67 10.40 2.45
CA ARG A 269 -2.55 11.75 1.91
C ARG A 269 -1.43 11.84 0.89
N THR A 270 -1.70 12.54 -0.21
CA THR A 270 -0.68 12.95 -1.17
C THR A 270 -0.55 14.46 -1.16
N GLY A 271 0.68 14.95 -1.04
CA GLY A 271 0.93 16.36 -0.78
C GLY A 271 1.38 17.18 -1.98
N HIS A 272 1.96 16.59 -3.00
CA HIS A 272 2.54 17.38 -4.09
C HIS A 272 2.48 16.66 -5.43
N ILE A 273 2.06 17.39 -6.46
CA ILE A 273 2.12 16.92 -7.84
C ILE A 273 2.65 18.09 -8.68
N SER A 274 3.90 17.97 -9.10
CA SER A 274 4.55 19.07 -9.86
C SER A 274 4.08 19.18 -11.27
N ASN A 275 3.33 18.21 -11.78
CA ASN A 275 2.94 18.23 -13.18
C ASN A 275 1.51 17.77 -13.43
N THR A 276 0.85 18.60 -14.13
CA THR A 276 -0.53 18.59 -14.55
C THR A 276 -0.72 18.13 -15.99
N GLY A 277 0.33 17.56 -16.60
CA GLY A 277 0.29 17.12 -17.99
C GLY A 277 -0.72 15.98 -18.24
N ASN A 278 -1.16 15.85 -19.46
CA ASN A 278 -2.19 15.00 -20.06
C ASN A 278 -2.14 13.48 -19.75
N GLY A 279 -1.85 13.09 -18.54
CA GLY A 279 -1.77 11.67 -18.21
C GLY A 279 -2.86 11.24 -17.25
N GLY A 280 -3.90 10.58 -17.73
CA GLY A 280 -4.89 9.90 -16.90
C GLY A 280 -4.34 8.75 -16.06
N THR A 281 -3.05 8.73 -15.86
CA THR A 281 -2.27 7.71 -15.17
C THR A 281 -1.65 8.20 -13.88
N GLY A 282 -2.11 9.30 -13.31
CA GLY A 282 -1.62 9.81 -12.05
C GLY A 282 -1.72 8.80 -10.90
N MET A 283 -1.59 9.27 -9.68
CA MET A 283 -1.69 8.48 -8.46
C MET A 283 -2.96 7.63 -8.41
N GLN A 284 -2.82 6.38 -8.00
CA GLN A 284 -3.95 5.51 -7.65
C GLN A 284 -4.02 5.45 -6.15
N THR A 285 -5.00 6.10 -5.54
CA THR A 285 -5.06 6.28 -4.08
C THR A 285 -6.33 5.69 -3.49
N ALA A 286 -6.21 4.81 -2.51
CA ALA A 286 -7.38 4.17 -1.87
C ALA A 286 -7.20 3.93 -0.37
N GLY A 287 -8.34 3.71 0.31
CA GLY A 287 -8.32 3.28 1.70
C GLY A 287 -7.93 1.81 1.86
N ILE A 288 -8.38 0.91 0.99
CA ILE A 288 -8.17 -0.53 1.11
C ILE A 288 -7.25 -1.09 0.02
N CYS A 289 -7.60 -0.94 -1.25
CA CYS A 289 -6.81 -1.48 -2.36
C CYS A 289 -6.72 -0.49 -3.50
N ALA A 290 -5.53 -0.05 -3.85
CA ALA A 290 -5.42 1.00 -4.86
C ALA A 290 -5.66 0.48 -6.29
N PHE A 291 -5.21 -0.72 -6.63
CA PHE A 291 -5.29 -1.20 -8.00
C PHE A 291 -5.70 -2.68 -8.12
N MET A 292 -6.85 -2.93 -8.70
CA MET A 292 -7.29 -4.27 -9.11
C MET A 292 -6.97 -4.46 -10.60
N ALA A 293 -6.02 -5.32 -10.90
CA ALA A 293 -5.47 -5.48 -12.25
C ALA A 293 -6.44 -6.15 -13.23
N LYS A 294 -6.14 -6.04 -14.52
CA LYS A 294 -7.03 -6.50 -15.61
C LYS A 294 -6.97 -8.01 -15.87
N ALA A 295 -5.93 -8.71 -15.41
CA ALA A 295 -5.67 -10.09 -15.81
C ALA A 295 -6.71 -11.07 -15.28
N GLU A 296 -6.92 -11.12 -14.00
CA GLU A 296 -7.90 -11.98 -13.33
C GLU A 296 -8.56 -11.23 -12.18
N GLY A 297 -9.83 -11.53 -11.96
CA GLY A 297 -10.67 -10.79 -11.06
C GLY A 297 -10.29 -10.97 -9.59
N GLY A 298 -9.97 -9.87 -8.93
CA GLY A 298 -9.92 -9.83 -7.48
C GLY A 298 -11.31 -9.75 -6.85
N LYS A 299 -11.39 -10.06 -5.56
CA LYS A 299 -12.61 -9.94 -4.77
C LYS A 299 -12.32 -9.18 -3.48
N LEU A 300 -13.11 -8.15 -3.19
CA LEU A 300 -13.14 -7.51 -1.87
C LEU A 300 -14.48 -7.78 -1.20
N ASN A 301 -14.47 -8.16 0.07
CA ASN A 301 -15.68 -8.44 0.81
C ASN A 301 -15.54 -8.02 2.29
N TYR A 302 -16.55 -7.35 2.84
CA TYR A 302 -16.58 -6.86 4.22
C TYR A 302 -15.41 -5.96 4.64
N CYS A 303 -14.81 -5.24 3.69
CA CYS A 303 -13.72 -4.33 3.99
C CYS A 303 -14.26 -2.95 4.41
N THR A 304 -13.57 -2.29 5.34
CA THR A 304 -13.97 -0.96 5.82
C THR A 304 -12.80 0.02 5.82
N ASN A 305 -12.97 1.14 5.15
CA ASN A 305 -12.08 2.29 5.30
C ASN A 305 -12.65 3.28 6.31
N TYR A 306 -11.88 3.59 7.35
CA TYR A 306 -12.19 4.62 8.35
C TYR A 306 -11.32 5.86 8.18
N GLY A 307 -10.18 5.74 7.51
CA GLY A 307 -9.22 6.82 7.34
C GLY A 307 -9.64 7.81 6.26
N ASP A 308 -9.37 9.08 6.49
CA ASP A 308 -9.55 10.10 5.46
C ASP A 308 -8.54 9.91 4.32
N ILE A 309 -8.96 10.27 3.12
CA ILE A 309 -8.12 10.17 1.92
C ILE A 309 -8.05 11.55 1.27
N SER A 310 -6.84 12.04 1.04
CA SER A 310 -6.63 13.28 0.31
C SER A 310 -5.68 13.05 -0.87
N CYS A 311 -6.17 13.26 -2.09
CA CYS A 311 -5.37 13.09 -3.31
C CYS A 311 -5.86 13.99 -4.44
N PRO A 312 -5.04 14.96 -4.87
CA PRO A 312 -5.45 15.92 -5.91
C PRO A 312 -5.34 15.38 -7.34
N SER A 313 -4.89 14.15 -7.56
CA SER A 313 -4.71 13.64 -8.92
C SER A 313 -5.06 12.17 -9.08
N GLY A 314 -5.26 11.76 -10.33
CA GLY A 314 -5.47 10.35 -10.68
C GLY A 314 -6.85 9.83 -10.29
N ARG A 315 -6.87 8.66 -9.68
CA ARG A 315 -8.11 8.01 -9.25
C ARG A 315 -8.07 7.77 -7.74
N THR A 316 -9.14 8.16 -7.07
CA THR A 316 -9.24 8.06 -5.62
C THR A 316 -10.53 7.35 -5.24
N GLY A 317 -10.43 6.32 -4.42
CA GLY A 317 -11.59 5.58 -3.92
C GLY A 317 -11.48 5.26 -2.44
N GLY A 318 -12.60 5.30 -1.74
CA GLY A 318 -12.64 4.92 -0.32
C GLY A 318 -12.20 3.47 -0.10
N ILE A 319 -12.56 2.59 -1.01
CA ILE A 319 -12.22 1.17 -0.98
C ILE A 319 -11.22 0.82 -2.09
N VAL A 320 -11.53 1.15 -3.34
CA VAL A 320 -10.66 0.85 -4.50
C VAL A 320 -10.45 2.09 -5.36
N ALA A 321 -9.21 2.44 -5.70
CA ALA A 321 -8.98 3.56 -6.61
C ALA A 321 -9.28 3.19 -8.07
N THR A 322 -8.73 2.08 -8.54
CA THR A 322 -8.93 1.60 -9.92
C THR A 322 -9.37 0.15 -9.92
N LEU A 323 -10.57 -0.08 -10.41
CA LEU A 323 -11.13 -1.40 -10.66
C LEU A 323 -11.06 -1.71 -12.17
N MET A 324 -10.07 -2.55 -12.55
CA MET A 324 -9.94 -3.00 -13.93
C MET A 324 -10.72 -4.29 -14.18
N TYR A 325 -10.69 -5.22 -13.23
CA TYR A 325 -11.43 -6.47 -13.26
C TYR A 325 -11.63 -7.01 -11.83
N GLY A 326 -12.85 -7.41 -11.48
CA GLY A 326 -13.17 -8.01 -10.17
C GLY A 326 -14.46 -7.48 -9.56
N ASN A 327 -14.71 -7.87 -8.32
CA ASN A 327 -15.95 -7.60 -7.63
C ASN A 327 -15.72 -7.05 -6.22
N ILE A 328 -16.61 -6.16 -5.78
CA ILE A 328 -16.57 -5.55 -4.46
C ILE A 328 -17.93 -5.72 -3.80
N TYR A 329 -17.95 -6.37 -2.64
CA TYR A 329 -19.16 -6.70 -1.89
C TYR A 329 -19.11 -6.20 -0.46
N ASN A 330 -20.24 -5.75 0.08
CA ASN A 330 -20.42 -5.48 1.50
C ASN A 330 -19.35 -4.57 2.13
N CYS A 331 -18.77 -3.66 1.36
CA CYS A 331 -17.69 -2.79 1.81
C CYS A 331 -18.22 -1.41 2.21
N ASP A 332 -17.62 -0.84 3.27
CA ASP A 332 -17.98 0.47 3.81
C ASP A 332 -16.84 1.47 3.70
N ASN A 333 -17.10 2.66 3.17
CA ASN A 333 -16.23 3.81 3.35
C ASN A 333 -16.82 4.74 4.41
N ARG A 334 -16.04 5.09 5.44
CA ARG A 334 -16.40 6.01 6.52
C ARG A 334 -15.53 7.23 6.59
N GLY A 335 -14.37 7.20 5.95
CA GLY A 335 -13.47 8.35 5.85
C GLY A 335 -13.94 9.35 4.80
N THR A 336 -13.62 10.60 4.99
CA THR A 336 -13.81 11.66 4.00
C THR A 336 -12.80 11.48 2.86
N ILE A 337 -13.24 11.71 1.63
CA ILE A 337 -12.40 11.73 0.43
C ILE A 337 -12.42 13.15 -0.11
N GLU A 338 -11.24 13.75 -0.23
CA GLU A 338 -11.11 15.11 -0.77
C GLU A 338 -9.86 15.25 -1.61
N ASP A 339 -9.84 16.21 -2.53
CA ASP A 339 -8.71 16.36 -3.44
C ASP A 339 -7.63 17.32 -2.94
N ASP A 340 -7.94 18.22 -2.03
CA ASP A 340 -6.95 19.19 -1.49
C ASP A 340 -7.19 19.60 -0.03
N LYS A 341 -7.03 18.65 0.91
CA LYS A 341 -7.19 18.93 2.36
C LYS A 341 -6.25 20.01 2.91
N VAL A 342 -5.13 20.21 2.27
CA VAL A 342 -4.06 21.08 2.79
C VAL A 342 -3.86 22.38 2.02
N GLY A 343 -4.73 22.70 1.04
CA GLY A 343 -4.67 23.92 0.25
C GLY A 343 -3.41 24.04 -0.63
N GLN A 344 -2.76 22.94 -0.96
CA GLN A 344 -1.49 22.94 -1.71
C GLN A 344 -1.66 23.39 -3.16
N PHE A 345 -2.88 23.30 -3.67
CA PHE A 345 -3.23 23.64 -5.04
C PHE A 345 -3.97 24.96 -5.15
N GLU A 346 -4.24 25.62 -4.03
CA GLU A 346 -4.90 26.94 -4.03
C GLU A 346 -4.13 27.93 -4.92
N GLY A 347 -4.82 28.52 -5.88
CA GLY A 347 -4.23 29.42 -6.90
C GLY A 347 -3.46 28.72 -8.03
N LYS A 348 -3.47 27.38 -8.10
CA LYS A 348 -2.83 26.58 -9.17
C LYS A 348 -3.83 25.83 -10.06
N GLU A 349 -5.11 26.07 -9.87
CA GLU A 349 -6.22 25.35 -10.52
C GLU A 349 -6.13 25.39 -12.04
N ALA A 350 -5.70 26.53 -12.60
CA ALA A 350 -5.55 26.68 -14.06
C ALA A 350 -4.47 25.77 -14.68
N SER A 351 -3.57 25.23 -13.87
CA SER A 351 -2.50 24.35 -14.33
C SER A 351 -2.87 22.86 -14.27
N ILE A 352 -4.05 22.53 -13.73
CA ILE A 352 -4.49 21.15 -13.50
C ILE A 352 -5.41 20.70 -14.63
N THR A 353 -5.07 19.62 -15.31
CA THR A 353 -5.89 19.07 -16.38
C THR A 353 -6.99 18.17 -15.81
N TYR A 354 -8.22 18.66 -15.83
CA TYR A 354 -9.37 18.03 -15.17
C TYR A 354 -9.81 16.68 -15.77
N ASN A 355 -9.48 16.37 -17.01
CA ASN A 355 -10.13 15.32 -17.80
C ASN A 355 -9.95 13.88 -17.31
N TYR A 356 -9.09 13.62 -16.32
CA TYR A 356 -8.77 12.24 -15.92
C TYR A 356 -8.91 11.97 -14.43
N LYS A 357 -9.33 12.96 -13.64
CA LYS A 357 -9.53 12.75 -12.21
C LYS A 357 -10.88 12.11 -11.95
N ARG A 358 -10.87 11.10 -11.11
CA ARG A 358 -12.05 10.32 -10.78
C ARG A 358 -12.05 10.02 -9.30
N MET A 359 -13.10 10.40 -8.60
CA MET A 359 -13.21 10.19 -7.16
C MET A 359 -14.54 9.53 -6.82
N GLY A 360 -14.50 8.50 -6.00
CA GLY A 360 -15.70 7.80 -5.56
C GLY A 360 -15.64 7.32 -4.14
N GLY A 361 -16.76 7.34 -3.46
CA GLY A 361 -16.85 6.89 -2.07
C GLY A 361 -16.43 5.43 -1.89
N ILE A 362 -16.66 4.59 -2.88
CA ILE A 362 -16.22 3.19 -2.92
C ILE A 362 -15.15 2.99 -3.97
N VAL A 363 -15.40 3.37 -5.23
CA VAL A 363 -14.46 3.16 -6.34
C VAL A 363 -14.15 4.48 -7.05
N GLY A 364 -12.87 4.82 -7.21
CA GLY A 364 -12.45 5.99 -7.97
C GLY A 364 -12.88 5.89 -9.43
N GLY A 365 -12.59 4.78 -10.07
CA GLY A 365 -13.09 4.55 -11.42
C GLY A 365 -12.72 3.20 -12.00
N THR A 366 -13.47 2.84 -13.03
CA THR A 366 -13.14 1.74 -13.94
C THR A 366 -12.41 2.31 -15.14
N ASP A 367 -11.55 1.54 -15.78
CA ASP A 367 -10.98 1.95 -17.07
C ASP A 367 -11.99 1.71 -18.21
N ASP A 368 -11.66 2.21 -19.42
CA ASP A 368 -12.47 2.16 -20.64
C ASP A 368 -12.82 0.72 -21.11
N LEU A 369 -13.08 -0.14 -20.15
CA LEU A 369 -13.60 -1.48 -20.39
C LEU A 369 -15.04 -1.32 -20.88
N LYS A 370 -15.20 -1.38 -22.16
CA LYS A 370 -16.52 -1.57 -22.77
C LYS A 370 -17.19 -2.72 -22.04
N THR A 371 -18.21 -2.37 -21.25
CA THR A 371 -19.09 -3.30 -20.51
C THR A 371 -18.46 -4.62 -20.14
N LYS A 372 -18.01 -4.74 -18.88
CA LYS A 372 -17.71 -6.04 -18.26
C LYS A 372 -18.85 -6.40 -17.31
N PRO A 373 -19.88 -7.07 -17.79
CA PRO A 373 -21.07 -7.40 -17.01
C PRO A 373 -20.76 -8.29 -15.80
N GLU A 374 -19.60 -8.94 -15.81
CA GLU A 374 -19.11 -9.76 -14.72
C GLU A 374 -18.48 -8.97 -13.57
N CYS A 375 -18.19 -7.67 -13.74
CA CYS A 375 -17.68 -6.83 -12.67
C CYS A 375 -18.82 -6.13 -11.94
N THR A 376 -18.81 -6.20 -10.61
CA THR A 376 -19.90 -5.69 -9.78
C THR A 376 -19.38 -4.95 -8.54
N VAL A 377 -20.07 -3.87 -8.19
CA VAL A 377 -20.02 -3.25 -6.85
C VAL A 377 -21.39 -3.44 -6.22
N GLU A 378 -21.46 -4.24 -5.15
CA GLU A 378 -22.75 -4.68 -4.59
C GLU A 378 -22.78 -4.51 -3.07
N SER A 379 -23.93 -4.05 -2.57
CA SER A 379 -24.21 -3.91 -1.13
C SER A 379 -23.17 -3.08 -0.37
N CYS A 380 -22.55 -2.11 -1.04
CA CYS A 380 -21.55 -1.24 -0.45
C CYS A 380 -22.18 0.07 0.04
N THR A 381 -21.63 0.61 1.14
CA THR A 381 -22.13 1.88 1.71
C THR A 381 -21.00 2.90 1.82
N ASN A 382 -21.21 4.07 1.25
CA ASN A 382 -20.40 5.24 1.51
C ASN A 382 -21.07 6.11 2.60
N TYR A 383 -20.41 6.27 3.74
CA TYR A 383 -20.82 7.16 4.84
C TYR A 383 -20.02 8.47 4.82
N GLY A 384 -18.81 8.45 4.26
CA GLY A 384 -17.92 9.61 4.20
C GLY A 384 -18.32 10.59 3.12
N ASN A 385 -17.94 11.85 3.30
CA ASN A 385 -18.11 12.85 2.26
C ASN A 385 -17.11 12.62 1.12
N VAL A 386 -17.53 12.93 -0.11
CA VAL A 386 -16.66 12.96 -1.30
C VAL A 386 -16.67 14.40 -1.81
N MET A 387 -15.61 15.13 -1.55
CA MET A 387 -15.52 16.58 -1.81
C MET A 387 -14.38 16.86 -2.76
N THR A 388 -14.70 17.39 -3.93
CA THR A 388 -13.69 17.61 -4.96
C THR A 388 -13.82 19.00 -5.57
N HIS A 389 -12.72 19.72 -5.54
CA HIS A 389 -12.56 21.00 -6.22
C HIS A 389 -11.94 20.83 -7.63
N LEU A 390 -11.17 19.77 -7.81
CA LEU A 390 -10.32 19.54 -8.97
C LEU A 390 -10.71 18.30 -9.78
N SER A 391 -11.78 17.58 -9.41
CA SER A 391 -12.21 16.37 -10.10
C SER A 391 -13.47 16.62 -10.92
N VAL A 392 -13.47 16.12 -12.13
CA VAL A 392 -14.62 16.21 -13.05
C VAL A 392 -15.58 15.03 -12.93
N ARG A 393 -15.19 13.96 -12.22
CA ARG A 393 -16.00 12.73 -12.12
C ARG A 393 -16.06 12.29 -10.67
N THR A 394 -17.02 12.82 -9.95
CA THR A 394 -17.17 12.68 -8.52
C THR A 394 -18.45 11.94 -8.20
N GLY A 395 -18.37 10.77 -7.58
CA GLY A 395 -19.53 9.95 -7.26
C GLY A 395 -19.54 9.46 -5.81
N GLY A 396 -20.71 9.38 -5.23
CA GLY A 396 -20.88 8.83 -3.88
C GLY A 396 -20.47 7.36 -3.78
N ILE A 397 -20.63 6.61 -4.87
CA ILE A 397 -20.19 5.22 -4.98
C ILE A 397 -19.03 5.11 -5.95
N ILE A 398 -19.17 5.55 -7.20
CA ILE A 398 -18.14 5.43 -8.24
C ILE A 398 -17.94 6.77 -8.94
N GLY A 399 -16.69 7.22 -9.10
CA GLY A 399 -16.37 8.41 -9.85
C GLY A 399 -16.63 8.24 -11.36
N HIS A 400 -16.24 7.11 -11.92
CA HIS A 400 -16.50 6.73 -13.31
C HIS A 400 -16.80 5.24 -13.44
N SER A 401 -17.94 4.90 -14.03
CA SER A 401 -18.42 3.51 -14.09
C SER A 401 -18.76 3.04 -15.50
N ASN A 402 -18.41 1.76 -15.76
CA ASN A 402 -18.91 0.94 -16.86
C ASN A 402 -19.30 -0.47 -16.39
N ILE A 403 -19.62 -0.63 -15.10
CA ILE A 403 -19.90 -1.91 -14.46
C ILE A 403 -21.24 -1.90 -13.73
N GLN A 404 -21.66 -3.03 -13.20
CA GLN A 404 -22.89 -3.15 -12.40
C GLN A 404 -22.70 -2.55 -11.00
N ILE A 405 -23.71 -1.79 -10.55
CA ILE A 405 -23.82 -1.24 -9.19
C ILE A 405 -25.13 -1.69 -8.60
N ILE A 406 -25.09 -2.52 -7.56
CA ILE A 406 -26.28 -3.21 -7.04
C ILE A 406 -26.42 -2.96 -5.53
N GLY A 407 -27.59 -2.51 -5.09
CA GLY A 407 -27.90 -2.38 -3.67
C GLY A 407 -26.96 -1.47 -2.88
N CYS A 408 -26.29 -0.54 -3.54
CA CYS A 408 -25.35 0.37 -2.90
C CYS A 408 -26.05 1.59 -2.30
N VAL A 409 -25.48 2.12 -1.21
CA VAL A 409 -26.04 3.26 -0.48
C VAL A 409 -24.98 4.34 -0.33
N ASN A 410 -25.26 5.57 -0.77
CA ASN A 410 -24.49 6.73 -0.40
C ASN A 410 -25.21 7.52 0.69
N LYS A 411 -24.55 7.78 1.81
CA LYS A 411 -25.03 8.58 2.94
C LYS A 411 -24.25 9.87 3.14
N GLY A 412 -23.06 9.96 2.57
CA GLY A 412 -22.22 11.15 2.62
C GLY A 412 -22.62 12.20 1.59
N ALA A 413 -22.17 13.43 1.80
CA ALA A 413 -22.28 14.47 0.80
C ALA A 413 -21.34 14.20 -0.38
N VAL A 414 -21.80 14.52 -1.59
CA VAL A 414 -20.97 14.47 -2.81
C VAL A 414 -20.93 15.88 -3.40
N LEU A 415 -19.81 16.53 -3.23
CA LEU A 415 -19.59 17.89 -3.71
C LEU A 415 -18.52 17.90 -4.80
N GLY A 416 -18.81 18.58 -5.90
CA GLY A 416 -17.87 18.69 -7.01
C GLY A 416 -18.22 19.87 -7.91
N ASP A 417 -17.24 20.34 -8.68
CA ASP A 417 -17.47 21.38 -9.66
C ASP A 417 -18.22 20.81 -10.85
N VAL A 418 -19.20 21.58 -11.35
CA VAL A 418 -19.93 21.25 -12.56
C VAL A 418 -19.15 21.76 -13.76
N PHE A 419 -18.79 20.87 -14.67
CA PHE A 419 -17.97 21.18 -15.82
C PHE A 419 -18.64 20.69 -17.12
N THR A 420 -18.52 21.47 -18.18
CA THR A 420 -19.00 21.11 -19.52
C THR A 420 -17.82 21.03 -20.47
N GLU A 421 -17.60 19.90 -21.12
CA GLU A 421 -16.57 19.81 -22.18
C GLU A 421 -16.85 20.78 -23.31
N GLY A 422 -15.79 21.23 -24.03
CA GLY A 422 -15.84 22.28 -25.02
C GLY A 422 -16.78 22.03 -26.21
N ASN A 423 -17.27 20.79 -26.40
CA ASN A 423 -18.31 20.47 -27.40
C ASN A 423 -19.75 20.65 -26.87
N GLY A 424 -19.92 21.01 -25.58
CA GLY A 424 -21.23 21.27 -24.97
C GLY A 424 -22.10 20.03 -24.73
N THR A 425 -21.61 18.82 -25.05
CA THR A 425 -22.41 17.59 -25.01
C THR A 425 -22.14 16.74 -23.77
N ASN A 426 -20.93 16.79 -23.23
CA ASN A 426 -20.57 16.04 -22.06
C ASN A 426 -20.53 16.95 -20.83
N ARG A 427 -21.33 16.66 -19.83
CA ARG A 427 -21.32 17.34 -18.54
C ARG A 427 -20.73 16.41 -17.48
N HIS A 428 -19.86 16.97 -16.70
CA HIS A 428 -19.22 16.29 -15.58
C HIS A 428 -19.59 17.02 -14.29
N GLY A 429 -19.63 16.31 -13.18
CA GLY A 429 -19.94 16.91 -11.89
C GLY A 429 -20.24 15.84 -10.83
N PRO A 430 -20.76 16.25 -9.68
CA PRO A 430 -21.09 15.34 -8.60
C PRO A 430 -22.37 14.54 -8.89
N GLY A 431 -22.32 13.24 -8.63
CA GLY A 431 -23.48 12.35 -8.66
C GLY A 431 -23.55 11.48 -7.40
N TRP A 432 -24.73 11.27 -6.84
CA TRP A 432 -24.85 10.49 -5.61
C TRP A 432 -24.43 9.04 -5.79
N LEU A 433 -24.58 8.47 -6.96
CA LEU A 433 -24.14 7.12 -7.34
C LEU A 433 -22.83 7.17 -8.13
N CYS A 434 -22.86 7.88 -9.27
CA CYS A 434 -21.78 7.89 -10.25
C CYS A 434 -21.53 9.29 -10.81
N GLY A 435 -20.29 9.77 -10.80
CA GLY A 435 -19.92 11.08 -11.35
C GLY A 435 -19.99 11.13 -12.87
N TYR A 436 -19.69 10.02 -13.55
CA TYR A 436 -19.79 9.92 -15.01
C TYR A 436 -19.94 8.47 -15.44
N SER A 437 -20.84 8.26 -16.39
CA SER A 437 -20.97 6.99 -17.10
C SER A 437 -20.51 7.14 -18.53
N GLY A 438 -19.47 6.42 -18.90
CA GLY A 438 -18.91 6.44 -20.26
C GLY A 438 -19.70 5.64 -21.30
N ALA A 439 -20.76 4.93 -20.86
CA ALA A 439 -21.63 4.22 -21.80
C ALA A 439 -22.81 5.09 -22.21
N SER A 440 -23.14 5.05 -23.49
CA SER A 440 -24.45 5.52 -23.98
C SER A 440 -25.56 4.82 -23.18
N THR A 441 -26.74 5.36 -23.10
CA THR A 441 -28.01 4.92 -22.47
C THR A 441 -28.08 3.52 -21.78
N ALA A 442 -27.16 2.59 -22.08
CA ALA A 442 -27.10 1.24 -21.54
C ALA A 442 -26.66 1.16 -20.06
N THR A 443 -26.04 2.19 -19.50
CA THR A 443 -25.44 2.15 -18.16
C THR A 443 -26.47 2.25 -17.05
N TRP A 444 -27.59 2.91 -17.28
CA TRP A 444 -28.69 3.03 -16.32
C TRP A 444 -29.28 1.66 -15.96
N THR A 445 -29.30 0.73 -16.92
CA THR A 445 -29.81 -0.62 -16.70
C THR A 445 -28.91 -1.49 -15.80
N ASN A 446 -27.68 -1.04 -15.56
CA ASN A 446 -26.70 -1.75 -14.71
C ASN A 446 -26.80 -1.33 -13.24
N CYS A 447 -27.58 -0.31 -12.89
CA CYS A 447 -27.79 0.13 -11.52
C CYS A 447 -29.12 -0.41 -11.01
N LYS A 448 -29.11 -1.14 -9.90
CA LYS A 448 -30.30 -1.80 -9.34
C LYS A 448 -30.34 -1.66 -7.83
N ALA A 449 -31.54 -1.35 -7.31
CA ALA A 449 -31.84 -1.31 -5.87
C ALA A 449 -30.88 -0.41 -5.05
N CYS A 450 -30.33 0.64 -5.65
CA CYS A 450 -29.51 1.62 -4.94
C CYS A 450 -30.40 2.62 -4.19
N VAL A 451 -29.91 3.15 -3.07
CA VAL A 451 -30.68 4.05 -2.20
C VAL A 451 -30.02 5.41 -2.11
N CYS A 452 -30.77 6.46 -2.45
CA CYS A 452 -30.41 7.85 -2.21
C CYS A 452 -30.50 8.17 -0.72
N GLY A 453 -29.43 8.65 -0.11
CA GLY A 453 -29.43 8.96 1.32
C GLY A 453 -28.43 10.05 1.72
N GLY A 454 -27.77 10.69 0.75
CA GLY A 454 -26.82 11.76 0.99
C GLY A 454 -27.21 13.09 0.33
N TYR A 455 -26.24 13.97 0.19
CA TYR A 455 -26.39 15.29 -0.41
C TYR A 455 -25.58 15.38 -1.68
N VAL A 456 -26.02 16.18 -2.65
CA VAL A 456 -25.30 16.43 -3.90
C VAL A 456 -25.29 17.90 -4.24
N GLY A 457 -24.12 18.49 -4.46
CA GLY A 457 -24.04 19.91 -4.72
C GLY A 457 -22.72 20.40 -5.33
N ASP A 458 -22.70 21.68 -5.61
CA ASP A 458 -21.51 22.40 -6.07
C ASP A 458 -20.50 22.58 -4.94
N TYR A 459 -19.23 22.22 -5.17
CA TYR A 459 -18.17 22.28 -4.17
C TYR A 459 -18.00 23.70 -3.62
N SER A 460 -17.88 24.70 -4.50
CA SER A 460 -17.61 26.08 -4.09
C SER A 460 -18.70 26.66 -3.19
N LYS A 461 -19.94 26.17 -3.34
CA LYS A 461 -21.09 26.64 -2.59
C LYS A 461 -21.27 25.95 -1.25
N TYR A 462 -20.94 24.66 -1.12
CA TYR A 462 -21.33 23.84 0.01
C TYR A 462 -20.14 23.23 0.78
N LYS A 463 -18.88 23.52 0.42
CA LYS A 463 -17.68 22.91 1.03
C LYS A 463 -17.58 23.15 2.54
N ASP A 464 -18.06 24.29 3.03
CA ASP A 464 -17.98 24.67 4.44
C ASP A 464 -19.12 24.08 5.28
N ASP A 465 -20.26 23.76 4.65
CA ASP A 465 -21.39 23.03 5.26
C ASP A 465 -22.01 22.06 4.24
N PRO A 466 -21.42 20.87 4.06
CA PRO A 466 -21.91 19.88 3.10
C PRO A 466 -23.35 19.44 3.30
N THR A 467 -23.88 19.53 4.53
CA THR A 467 -25.25 19.13 4.84
C THR A 467 -26.29 20.16 4.40
N SER A 468 -25.87 21.36 4.03
CA SER A 468 -26.75 22.38 3.44
C SER A 468 -26.95 22.18 1.93
N ALA A 469 -26.23 21.25 1.29
CA ALA A 469 -26.47 20.90 -0.10
C ALA A 469 -27.83 20.18 -0.27
N PRO A 470 -28.44 20.22 -1.46
CA PRO A 470 -29.70 19.53 -1.72
C PRO A 470 -29.62 18.03 -1.43
N ASP A 471 -30.71 17.46 -0.94
CA ASP A 471 -30.85 16.02 -0.80
C ASP A 471 -30.60 15.30 -2.14
N ALA A 472 -29.96 14.16 -2.07
CA ALA A 472 -29.76 13.32 -3.23
C ALA A 472 -31.12 12.78 -3.75
N THR A 473 -31.30 12.82 -5.06
CA THR A 473 -32.50 12.35 -5.75
C THR A 473 -32.11 11.46 -6.92
N ASN A 474 -33.09 10.72 -7.45
CA ASN A 474 -32.84 9.95 -8.68
C ASN A 474 -32.40 10.83 -9.85
N GLU A 475 -32.81 12.11 -9.89
CA GLU A 475 -32.43 13.06 -10.93
C GLU A 475 -30.93 13.40 -10.93
N ASN A 476 -30.28 13.28 -9.78
CA ASN A 476 -28.84 13.50 -9.64
C ASN A 476 -28.04 12.22 -9.34
N ALA A 477 -28.60 11.06 -9.63
CA ALA A 477 -27.94 9.76 -9.45
C ALA A 477 -26.63 9.64 -10.24
N PHE A 478 -26.63 10.17 -11.44
CA PHE A 478 -25.43 10.33 -12.28
C PHE A 478 -25.22 11.82 -12.51
N CYS A 479 -24.06 12.32 -12.42
CA CYS A 479 -23.67 13.71 -12.55
C CYS A 479 -24.85 14.73 -12.47
N HIS A 480 -24.85 15.59 -11.48
CA HIS A 480 -25.92 16.57 -11.19
C HIS A 480 -26.44 17.37 -12.42
N ALA A 481 -25.64 17.49 -13.44
CA ALA A 481 -25.98 18.18 -14.67
C ALA A 481 -26.21 17.22 -15.86
N ASN A 482 -26.36 15.93 -15.65
CA ASN A 482 -26.59 14.97 -16.73
C ASN A 482 -27.99 15.14 -17.33
N GLN A 483 -28.05 15.50 -18.60
CA GLN A 483 -29.30 15.72 -19.31
C GLN A 483 -29.98 14.44 -19.83
N ASN A 484 -29.31 13.28 -19.68
CA ASN A 484 -29.83 12.00 -20.18
C ASN A 484 -30.47 11.15 -19.07
N PHE A 485 -30.90 11.78 -18.00
CA PHE A 485 -31.64 11.11 -16.93
C PHE A 485 -32.99 10.58 -17.46
N ASP A 486 -33.25 9.31 -17.22
CA ASP A 486 -34.55 8.68 -17.47
C ASP A 486 -35.30 8.49 -16.14
N PRO A 487 -36.34 9.31 -15.87
CA PRO A 487 -37.08 9.25 -14.61
C PRO A 487 -37.86 7.94 -14.40
N SER A 488 -38.00 7.11 -15.44
CA SER A 488 -38.69 5.82 -15.34
C SER A 488 -37.85 4.73 -14.70
N ILE A 489 -36.53 4.94 -14.56
CA ILE A 489 -35.63 3.97 -13.94
C ILE A 489 -35.70 4.10 -12.41
N ASN A 490 -36.10 3.04 -11.78
CA ASN A 490 -36.15 2.91 -10.32
C ASN A 490 -34.84 2.28 -9.86
N PHE A 491 -33.99 3.05 -9.14
CA PHE A 491 -32.72 2.59 -8.58
C PHE A 491 -32.94 1.84 -7.28
#